data_91c62678c46a45b81476047dfe4ff0ce
#
_entry.id   91c62678c46a45b81476047dfe4ff0ce
#
_cell.length_a   1.000
_cell.length_b   1.000
_cell.length_c   1.000
_cell.angle_alpha   90.00
_cell.angle_beta   90.00
_cell.angle_gamma   90.00
#
_symmetry.space_group_name_H-M   'P 1'
#
loop_
_entity.id
_entity.type
_entity.pdbx_description
1 polymer ?
#
loop_
_entity_poly.entity_id
_entity_poly.type
_entity_poly.pdbx_seq_one_letter_code
_entity_poly.pdbx_strand_id
1 'polypeptide(L)'
;MRVTNSMMSNNITRHLMRQSEALYRVQEQISTQKKINRPSDDPVGMRKILDYRGKIATVDQYLDNIERATTRLESTEITLDVVDDLIGVVREIAQQQGKGTTQSRLFAADQVRDLADQVADLANTKNGKNYMFSGHKTDRPAFGNVVEISGGTAGTLEFGLAAAATSVTIDVMDESGLVINTIAAGPGVDGVNNVVWSGGIPADGLYKFTVTASDAGVDVVDYATYNGDAGTVRVVVGENTELTIKADGRDIFTPAGLVDTFEVMADLITALENDDTAAINALTPQLDLVHTQISEFRAASAPKMYQLENTENFWFNYKPKLEQLLSETENADLNEAAMALNQLDLAYQSTLATAARIIQPSLLNFLK
;
A
#
# COMPACT_ATOMS: atom_id res chain seq x y z
N MET A 1 -51.66 -32.25 51.17
CA MET A 1 -51.22 -33.02 50.00
C MET A 1 -50.21 -34.08 50.45
N ARG A 2 -50.46 -35.35 50.18
CA ARG A 2 -49.44 -36.40 50.41
C ARG A 2 -48.39 -36.36 49.37
N VAL A 3 -47.17 -35.96 49.70
CA VAL A 3 -46.03 -36.05 48.79
C VAL A 3 -45.66 -37.53 48.66
N THR A 4 -45.76 -38.09 47.46
CA THR A 4 -45.40 -39.49 47.21
C THR A 4 -43.87 -39.63 47.11
N ASN A 5 -43.34 -40.80 47.53
CA ASN A 5 -41.90 -41.08 47.41
C ASN A 5 -41.35 -40.87 45.98
N SER A 6 -42.15 -41.17 44.95
CA SER A 6 -41.83 -40.92 43.56
C SER A 6 -41.69 -39.42 43.24
N MET A 7 -42.54 -38.57 43.78
CA MET A 7 -42.41 -37.11 43.61
C MET A 7 -41.14 -36.56 44.31
N MET A 8 -40.78 -37.11 45.45
CA MET A 8 -39.56 -36.75 46.18
C MET A 8 -38.31 -37.17 45.43
N SER A 9 -38.25 -38.41 44.92
CA SER A 9 -37.14 -38.91 44.08
C SER A 9 -36.98 -38.07 42.82
N ASN A 10 -38.06 -37.77 42.09
CA ASN A 10 -38.02 -36.94 40.87
C ASN A 10 -37.57 -35.50 41.15
N ASN A 11 -37.90 -34.94 42.30
CA ASN A 11 -37.43 -33.62 42.70
C ASN A 11 -35.92 -33.64 43.00
N ILE A 12 -35.43 -34.63 43.71
CA ILE A 12 -34.01 -34.81 44.02
C ILE A 12 -33.20 -34.96 42.73
N THR A 13 -33.64 -35.82 41.81
CA THR A 13 -33.00 -36.02 40.52
C THR A 13 -32.91 -34.71 39.71
N ARG A 14 -33.99 -33.94 39.69
CA ARG A 14 -34.00 -32.61 39.05
C ARG A 14 -33.04 -31.61 39.70
N HIS A 15 -32.92 -31.64 41.04
CA HIS A 15 -31.95 -30.80 41.74
C HIS A 15 -30.51 -31.22 41.44
N LEU A 16 -30.22 -32.51 41.45
CA LEU A 16 -28.89 -33.02 41.09
C LEU A 16 -28.49 -32.66 39.66
N MET A 17 -29.42 -32.80 38.70
CA MET A 17 -29.15 -32.39 37.30
C MET A 17 -28.83 -30.91 37.20
N ARG A 18 -29.60 -30.03 37.87
CA ARG A 18 -29.35 -28.59 37.88
C ARG A 18 -28.02 -28.23 38.54
N GLN A 19 -27.66 -28.89 39.63
CA GLN A 19 -26.37 -28.67 40.30
C GLN A 19 -25.19 -29.15 39.46
N SER A 20 -25.33 -30.30 38.81
CA SER A 20 -24.31 -30.81 37.86
C SER A 20 -24.13 -29.88 36.69
N GLU A 21 -25.21 -29.34 36.13
CA GLU A 21 -25.15 -28.36 35.04
C GLU A 21 -24.48 -27.05 35.50
N ALA A 22 -24.81 -26.57 36.72
CA ALA A 22 -24.17 -25.38 37.27
C ALA A 22 -22.66 -25.60 37.53
N LEU A 23 -22.28 -26.76 38.07
CA LEU A 23 -20.87 -27.14 38.23
C LEU A 23 -20.12 -27.13 36.89
N TYR A 24 -20.71 -27.76 35.88
CA TYR A 24 -20.10 -27.80 34.55
C TYR A 24 -19.90 -26.40 33.98
N ARG A 25 -20.88 -25.50 34.11
CA ARG A 25 -20.76 -24.10 33.66
C ARG A 25 -19.61 -23.37 34.34
N VAL A 26 -19.49 -23.49 35.67
CA VAL A 26 -18.42 -22.83 36.41
C VAL A 26 -17.05 -23.42 36.07
N GLN A 27 -16.97 -24.75 35.87
CA GLN A 27 -15.73 -25.39 35.35
C GLN A 27 -15.37 -24.88 33.96
N GLU A 28 -16.35 -24.74 33.07
CA GLU A 28 -16.14 -24.16 31.71
C GLU A 28 -15.62 -22.72 31.81
N GLN A 29 -16.22 -21.89 32.70
CA GLN A 29 -15.78 -20.50 32.95
C GLN A 29 -14.33 -20.44 33.46
N ILE A 30 -13.94 -21.31 34.40
CA ILE A 30 -12.58 -21.39 34.93
C ILE A 30 -11.60 -21.84 33.83
N SER A 31 -11.99 -22.87 33.05
CA SER A 31 -11.17 -23.43 32.00
C SER A 31 -10.93 -22.47 30.85
N THR A 32 -11.95 -21.72 30.45
CA THR A 32 -11.90 -20.75 29.35
C THR A 32 -11.49 -19.36 29.78
N GLN A 33 -11.51 -19.08 31.08
CA GLN A 33 -11.36 -17.75 31.69
C GLN A 33 -12.41 -16.75 31.23
N LYS A 34 -13.54 -17.24 30.65
CA LYS A 34 -14.61 -16.41 30.11
C LYS A 34 -15.89 -16.62 30.88
N LYS A 35 -16.57 -15.52 31.23
CA LYS A 35 -17.88 -15.50 31.83
C LYS A 35 -18.97 -15.92 30.85
N ILE A 36 -18.83 -15.50 29.57
CA ILE A 36 -19.78 -15.75 28.49
C ILE A 36 -19.10 -16.58 27.43
N ASN A 37 -19.43 -17.87 27.36
CA ASN A 37 -18.88 -18.80 26.37
C ASN A 37 -19.84 -19.03 25.19
N ARG A 38 -21.15 -18.95 25.45
CA ARG A 38 -22.19 -19.23 24.46
C ARG A 38 -23.24 -18.13 24.43
N PRO A 39 -23.90 -17.92 23.28
CA PRO A 39 -25.01 -16.95 23.19
C PRO A 39 -26.17 -17.24 24.17
N SER A 40 -26.30 -18.52 24.61
CA SER A 40 -27.31 -18.93 25.60
C SER A 40 -27.00 -18.49 27.01
N ASP A 41 -25.75 -18.18 27.35
CA ASP A 41 -25.35 -17.78 28.71
C ASP A 41 -25.77 -16.35 28.99
N ASP A 42 -25.49 -15.43 28.07
CA ASP A 42 -25.98 -14.05 28.08
C ASP A 42 -26.08 -13.52 26.64
N PRO A 43 -27.29 -13.50 26.05
CA PRO A 43 -27.47 -13.02 24.67
C PRO A 43 -27.15 -11.54 24.50
N VAL A 44 -27.29 -10.72 25.53
CA VAL A 44 -27.00 -9.27 25.45
C VAL A 44 -25.50 -9.04 25.58
N GLY A 45 -24.83 -9.72 26.51
CA GLY A 45 -23.37 -9.69 26.65
C GLY A 45 -22.69 -10.21 25.42
N MET A 46 -23.13 -11.34 24.85
CA MET A 46 -22.57 -11.90 23.64
C MET A 46 -22.65 -10.94 22.44
N ARG A 47 -23.76 -10.21 22.30
CA ARG A 47 -23.89 -9.18 21.26
C ARG A 47 -22.86 -8.07 21.42
N LYS A 48 -22.62 -7.60 22.66
CA LYS A 48 -21.59 -6.59 22.96
C LYS A 48 -20.19 -7.12 22.67
N ILE A 49 -19.91 -8.38 23.05
CA ILE A 49 -18.62 -9.04 22.75
C ILE A 49 -18.35 -9.05 21.24
N LEU A 50 -19.34 -9.47 20.44
CA LEU A 50 -19.21 -9.49 18.98
C LEU A 50 -19.03 -8.09 18.39
N ASP A 51 -19.73 -7.08 18.91
CA ASP A 51 -19.58 -5.68 18.51
C ASP A 51 -18.17 -5.16 18.83
N TYR A 52 -17.67 -5.38 20.05
CA TYR A 52 -16.32 -4.97 20.43
C TYR A 52 -15.24 -5.67 19.60
N ARG A 53 -15.37 -6.97 19.37
CA ARG A 53 -14.43 -7.72 18.52
C ARG A 53 -14.47 -7.22 17.09
N GLY A 54 -15.63 -6.94 16.54
CA GLY A 54 -15.79 -6.35 15.21
C GLY A 54 -15.09 -4.99 15.12
N LYS A 55 -15.30 -4.12 16.12
CA LYS A 55 -14.65 -2.81 16.19
C LYS A 55 -13.13 -2.92 16.33
N ILE A 56 -12.62 -3.82 17.15
CA ILE A 56 -11.18 -4.06 17.31
C ILE A 56 -10.58 -4.50 15.96
N ALA A 57 -11.19 -5.47 15.28
CA ALA A 57 -10.73 -5.93 13.96
C ALA A 57 -10.74 -4.80 12.91
N THR A 58 -11.75 -3.92 12.96
CA THR A 58 -11.82 -2.75 12.07
C THR A 58 -10.71 -1.74 12.39
N VAL A 59 -10.43 -1.49 13.68
CA VAL A 59 -9.33 -0.61 14.10
C VAL A 59 -7.98 -1.19 13.69
N ASP A 60 -7.78 -2.50 13.83
CA ASP A 60 -6.56 -3.17 13.36
C ASP A 60 -6.36 -2.95 11.85
N GLN A 61 -7.42 -3.09 11.07
CA GLN A 61 -7.35 -2.82 9.63
C GLN A 61 -7.03 -1.34 9.32
N TYR A 62 -7.56 -0.39 10.10
CA TYR A 62 -7.21 1.02 9.93
C TYR A 62 -5.73 1.27 10.24
N LEU A 63 -5.20 0.69 11.31
CA LEU A 63 -3.78 0.79 11.67
C LEU A 63 -2.88 0.20 10.58
N ASP A 64 -3.19 -0.99 10.06
CA ASP A 64 -2.48 -1.60 8.94
C ASP A 64 -2.51 -0.73 7.67
N ASN A 65 -3.65 -0.12 7.38
CA ASN A 65 -3.80 0.78 6.24
C ASN A 65 -2.96 2.05 6.41
N ILE A 66 -2.94 2.61 7.62
CA ILE A 66 -2.15 3.81 7.96
C ILE A 66 -0.66 3.50 7.83
N GLU A 67 -0.17 2.39 8.39
CA GLU A 67 1.23 1.96 8.30
C GLU A 67 1.70 1.85 6.83
N ARG A 68 0.89 1.18 5.99
CA ARG A 68 1.21 1.08 4.54
C ARG A 68 1.23 2.43 3.84
N ALA A 69 0.29 3.30 4.19
CA ALA A 69 0.21 4.65 3.64
C ALA A 69 1.39 5.52 4.05
N THR A 70 1.78 5.47 5.31
CA THR A 70 2.94 6.17 5.87
C THR A 70 4.23 5.70 5.21
N THR A 71 4.47 4.38 5.17
CA THR A 71 5.64 3.79 4.50
C THR A 71 5.73 4.23 3.03
N ARG A 72 4.59 4.28 2.32
CA ARG A 72 4.57 4.75 0.93
C ARG A 72 4.95 6.22 0.81
N LEU A 73 4.38 7.09 1.66
CA LEU A 73 4.68 8.53 1.64
C LEU A 73 6.13 8.81 2.02
N GLU A 74 6.66 8.13 3.03
CA GLU A 74 8.07 8.22 3.44
C GLU A 74 9.02 7.81 2.31
N SER A 75 8.73 6.66 1.66
CA SER A 75 9.52 6.22 0.52
C SER A 75 9.47 7.22 -0.65
N THR A 76 8.29 7.81 -0.89
CA THR A 76 8.12 8.85 -1.92
C THR A 76 8.94 10.09 -1.56
N GLU A 77 8.88 10.54 -0.31
CA GLU A 77 9.61 11.72 0.17
C GLU A 77 11.12 11.53 0.04
N ILE A 78 11.65 10.38 0.49
CA ILE A 78 13.08 10.05 0.36
C ILE A 78 13.52 10.05 -1.11
N THR A 79 12.72 9.46 -2.00
CA THR A 79 13.04 9.42 -3.43
C THR A 79 13.05 10.82 -4.03
N LEU A 80 12.04 11.63 -3.72
CA LEU A 80 11.91 13.00 -4.25
C LEU A 80 12.97 13.95 -3.66
N ASP A 81 13.42 13.73 -2.44
CA ASP A 81 14.54 14.47 -1.84
C ASP A 81 15.82 14.28 -2.64
N VAL A 82 16.14 13.03 -2.99
CA VAL A 82 17.31 12.73 -3.84
C VAL A 82 17.15 13.30 -5.25
N VAL A 83 15.97 13.22 -5.85
CA VAL A 83 15.70 13.82 -7.16
C VAL A 83 15.88 15.32 -7.13
N ASP A 84 15.39 15.98 -6.10
CA ASP A 84 15.52 17.44 -5.90
C ASP A 84 16.99 17.88 -5.82
N ASP A 85 17.81 17.11 -5.08
CA ASP A 85 19.25 17.32 -5.00
C ASP A 85 19.93 17.14 -6.38
N LEU A 86 19.57 16.09 -7.15
CA LEU A 86 20.11 15.86 -8.51
C LEU A 86 19.77 17.00 -9.47
N ILE A 87 18.52 17.47 -9.46
CA ILE A 87 18.09 18.65 -10.25
C ILE A 87 18.85 19.89 -9.84
N GLY A 88 19.13 20.06 -8.53
CA GLY A 88 19.99 21.11 -8.01
C GLY A 88 21.38 21.08 -8.64
N VAL A 89 22.00 19.89 -8.76
CA VAL A 89 23.30 19.70 -9.42
C VAL A 89 23.24 20.03 -10.92
N VAL A 90 22.20 19.55 -11.63
CA VAL A 90 21.99 19.86 -13.06
C VAL A 90 21.89 21.37 -13.28
N ARG A 91 21.13 22.06 -12.44
CA ARG A 91 21.01 23.52 -12.46
C ARG A 91 22.35 24.24 -12.26
N GLU A 92 23.15 23.76 -11.30
CA GLU A 92 24.48 24.32 -11.07
C GLU A 92 25.40 24.14 -12.29
N ILE A 93 25.35 22.94 -12.91
CA ILE A 93 26.08 22.68 -14.18
C ILE A 93 25.62 23.67 -15.27
N ALA A 94 24.31 23.84 -15.47
CA ALA A 94 23.77 24.76 -16.47
C ALA A 94 24.27 26.20 -16.24
N GLN A 95 24.22 26.69 -15.00
CA GLN A 95 24.70 28.02 -14.62
C GLN A 95 26.20 28.21 -14.89
N GLN A 96 27.02 27.19 -14.57
CA GLN A 96 28.46 27.23 -14.81
C GLN A 96 28.79 27.21 -16.30
N GLN A 97 28.06 26.39 -17.09
CA GLN A 97 28.30 26.24 -18.53
C GLN A 97 27.73 27.37 -19.37
N GLY A 98 26.85 28.22 -18.83
CA GLY A 98 26.48 29.50 -19.45
C GLY A 98 27.68 30.40 -19.75
N LYS A 99 28.82 30.20 -19.09
CA LYS A 99 30.11 30.87 -19.29
C LYS A 99 31.25 29.92 -19.61
N GLY A 100 30.95 28.62 -19.83
CA GLY A 100 31.92 27.57 -20.08
C GLY A 100 32.60 27.63 -21.47
N THR A 101 33.54 26.74 -21.69
CA THR A 101 34.17 26.50 -22.99
C THR A 101 33.51 25.32 -23.67
N THR A 102 33.62 25.23 -25.01
CA THR A 102 33.10 24.08 -25.79
C THR A 102 33.53 22.74 -25.22
N GLN A 103 34.82 22.58 -24.87
CA GLN A 103 35.31 21.33 -24.27
C GLN A 103 34.67 21.04 -22.89
N SER A 104 34.46 22.05 -22.04
CA SER A 104 33.82 21.85 -20.74
C SER A 104 32.33 21.51 -20.87
N ARG A 105 31.66 22.01 -21.91
CA ARG A 105 30.24 21.73 -22.21
C ARG A 105 30.02 20.28 -22.64
N LEU A 106 30.92 19.70 -23.46
CA LEU A 106 30.85 18.28 -23.83
C LEU A 106 30.94 17.36 -22.59
N PHE A 107 31.89 17.64 -21.70
CA PHE A 107 31.95 16.88 -20.42
C PHE A 107 30.72 17.10 -19.54
N ALA A 108 30.17 18.31 -19.52
CA ALA A 108 28.96 18.62 -18.78
C ALA A 108 27.73 17.92 -19.39
N ALA A 109 27.66 17.78 -20.73
CA ALA A 109 26.60 17.02 -21.39
C ALA A 109 26.59 15.55 -20.93
N ASP A 110 27.76 14.89 -20.92
CA ASP A 110 27.87 13.51 -20.43
C ASP A 110 27.45 13.42 -18.96
N GLN A 111 27.86 14.38 -18.12
CA GLN A 111 27.48 14.40 -16.71
C GLN A 111 25.96 14.62 -16.51
N VAL A 112 25.33 15.50 -17.29
CA VAL A 112 23.86 15.71 -17.25
C VAL A 112 23.12 14.48 -17.72
N ARG A 113 23.65 13.76 -18.73
CA ARG A 113 23.07 12.49 -19.20
C ARG A 113 23.07 11.44 -18.09
N ASP A 114 24.22 11.25 -17.40
CA ASP A 114 24.31 10.34 -16.25
C ASP A 114 23.32 10.71 -15.11
N LEU A 115 23.12 12.02 -14.88
CA LEU A 115 22.15 12.49 -13.89
C LEU A 115 20.70 12.28 -14.35
N ALA A 116 20.40 12.44 -15.63
CA ALA A 116 19.07 12.17 -16.20
C ALA A 116 18.71 10.69 -16.06
N ASP A 117 19.64 9.79 -16.33
CA ASP A 117 19.46 8.35 -16.14
C ASP A 117 19.19 8.03 -14.66
N GLN A 118 19.92 8.65 -13.72
CA GLN A 118 19.67 8.48 -12.30
C GLN A 118 18.28 8.99 -11.87
N VAL A 119 17.84 10.14 -12.41
CA VAL A 119 16.48 10.65 -12.14
C VAL A 119 15.42 9.69 -12.69
N ALA A 120 15.63 9.13 -13.89
CA ALA A 120 14.72 8.14 -14.47
C ALA A 120 14.67 6.84 -13.64
N ASP A 121 15.81 6.38 -13.14
CA ASP A 121 15.86 5.20 -12.24
C ASP A 121 15.13 5.47 -10.92
N LEU A 122 15.28 6.64 -10.33
CA LEU A 122 14.57 7.06 -9.13
C LEU A 122 13.07 7.19 -9.38
N ALA A 123 12.67 7.76 -10.53
CA ALA A 123 11.26 7.83 -10.94
C ALA A 123 10.65 6.44 -11.18
N ASN A 124 11.48 5.41 -11.35
CA ASN A 124 11.08 4.00 -11.44
C ASN A 124 11.31 3.19 -10.17
N THR A 125 11.48 3.85 -9.03
CA THR A 125 11.67 3.17 -7.74
C THR A 125 10.46 2.30 -7.39
N LYS A 126 10.75 1.11 -6.83
CA LYS A 126 9.76 0.13 -6.39
C LYS A 126 9.59 0.14 -4.87
N ASN A 127 8.36 -0.02 -4.43
CA ASN A 127 8.06 -0.43 -3.05
C ASN A 127 7.61 -1.90 -3.09
N GLY A 128 8.48 -2.81 -2.66
CA GLY A 128 8.30 -4.25 -2.83
C GLY A 128 8.32 -4.65 -4.31
N LYS A 129 7.18 -5.13 -4.83
CA LYS A 129 7.05 -5.53 -6.24
C LYS A 129 6.47 -4.44 -7.15
N ASN A 130 5.96 -3.36 -6.57
CA ASN A 130 5.17 -2.36 -7.27
C ASN A 130 5.97 -1.08 -7.52
N TYR A 131 5.90 -0.55 -8.72
CA TYR A 131 6.44 0.76 -9.05
C TYR A 131 5.63 1.85 -8.34
N MET A 132 6.33 2.84 -7.76
CA MET A 132 5.70 3.83 -6.87
C MET A 132 4.96 4.93 -7.62
N PHE A 133 5.46 5.32 -8.78
CA PHE A 133 5.00 6.49 -9.54
C PHE A 133 4.14 6.15 -10.75
N SER A 134 3.79 4.87 -10.96
CA SER A 134 3.01 4.41 -12.13
C SER A 134 1.48 4.52 -11.98
N GLY A 135 0.99 5.17 -10.91
CA GLY A 135 -0.45 5.23 -10.63
C GLY A 135 -1.01 3.87 -10.20
N HIS A 136 -2.00 3.34 -10.93
CA HIS A 136 -2.55 1.99 -10.70
C HIS A 136 -1.81 0.90 -11.50
N LYS A 137 -1.04 1.26 -12.53
CA LYS A 137 -0.25 0.33 -13.35
C LYS A 137 1.07 -0.02 -12.69
N THR A 138 1.01 -0.54 -11.47
CA THR A 138 2.19 -0.78 -10.63
C THR A 138 3.09 -1.93 -11.08
N ASP A 139 2.69 -2.69 -12.10
CA ASP A 139 3.40 -3.82 -12.72
C ASP A 139 4.49 -3.41 -13.70
N ARG A 140 4.51 -2.13 -14.12
CA ARG A 140 5.42 -1.59 -15.13
C ARG A 140 6.13 -0.32 -14.66
N PRO A 141 7.30 0.03 -15.24
CA PRO A 141 7.99 1.27 -14.91
C PRO A 141 7.12 2.49 -15.23
N ALA A 142 7.20 3.50 -14.38
CA ALA A 142 6.48 4.76 -14.58
C ALA A 142 7.01 5.53 -15.78
N PHE A 143 8.32 5.53 -15.97
CA PHE A 143 9.03 6.25 -17.02
C PHE A 143 9.93 5.30 -17.79
N GLY A 144 10.08 5.54 -19.07
CA GLY A 144 10.97 4.79 -19.95
C GLY A 144 10.29 4.35 -21.24
N ASN A 145 11.10 3.89 -22.15
CA ASN A 145 10.66 3.43 -23.46
C ASN A 145 10.16 1.99 -23.35
N VAL A 146 8.88 1.81 -23.02
CA VAL A 146 8.23 0.50 -22.89
C VAL A 146 6.93 0.43 -23.69
N VAL A 147 6.66 -0.73 -24.28
CA VAL A 147 5.43 -1.02 -25.02
C VAL A 147 4.76 -2.28 -24.46
N GLU A 148 3.46 -2.23 -24.27
CA GLU A 148 2.64 -3.38 -23.90
C GLU A 148 2.02 -4.01 -25.16
N ILE A 149 2.23 -5.31 -25.32
CA ILE A 149 1.52 -6.11 -26.31
C ILE A 149 0.43 -6.92 -25.61
N SER A 150 -0.80 -6.79 -26.07
CA SER A 150 -1.95 -7.52 -25.54
C SER A 150 -2.87 -7.96 -26.66
N GLY A 151 -3.26 -9.25 -26.65
CA GLY A 151 -4.18 -9.84 -27.63
C GLY A 151 -3.60 -9.91 -29.06
N GLY A 152 -2.26 -9.93 -29.20
CA GLY A 152 -1.60 -9.98 -30.50
C GLY A 152 -1.86 -8.75 -31.39
N THR A 153 -2.28 -7.63 -30.80
CA THR A 153 -2.51 -6.36 -31.50
C THR A 153 -1.27 -5.49 -31.56
N ALA A 154 -1.19 -4.61 -32.55
CA ALA A 154 -0.13 -3.62 -32.68
C ALA A 154 0.01 -2.77 -31.41
N GLY A 155 1.22 -2.66 -30.86
CA GLY A 155 1.55 -1.75 -29.79
C GLY A 155 1.85 -0.35 -30.31
N THR A 156 1.58 0.68 -29.53
CA THR A 156 2.05 2.05 -29.80
C THR A 156 3.29 2.30 -28.95
N LEU A 157 4.39 2.65 -29.65
CA LEU A 157 5.64 3.05 -29.03
C LEU A 157 5.60 4.57 -28.87
N GLU A 158 5.69 5.05 -27.65
CA GLU A 158 5.69 6.47 -27.32
C GLU A 158 7.06 6.85 -26.74
N PHE A 159 7.68 7.89 -27.28
CA PHE A 159 9.00 8.40 -26.88
C PHE A 159 9.10 9.89 -27.12
N GLY A 160 9.95 10.56 -26.34
CA GLY A 160 10.24 11.98 -26.53
C GLY A 160 11.52 12.21 -27.32
N LEU A 161 11.60 13.30 -28.07
CA LEU A 161 12.80 13.79 -28.70
C LEU A 161 13.03 15.26 -28.33
N ALA A 162 14.28 15.63 -28.03
CA ALA A 162 14.68 16.97 -27.70
C ALA A 162 14.73 17.91 -28.91
N ALA A 163 14.63 17.37 -30.11
CA ALA A 163 14.55 18.13 -31.37
C ALA A 163 13.93 17.28 -32.49
N ALA A 164 13.55 17.90 -33.60
CA ALA A 164 13.08 17.19 -34.77
C ALA A 164 14.22 16.35 -35.38
N ALA A 165 13.92 15.12 -35.80
CA ALA A 165 14.87 14.21 -36.43
C ALA A 165 14.44 13.86 -37.84
N THR A 166 15.39 13.78 -38.78
CA THR A 166 15.14 13.34 -40.17
C THR A 166 15.01 11.83 -40.27
N SER A 167 15.63 11.07 -39.34
CA SER A 167 15.48 9.62 -39.25
C SER A 167 15.39 9.16 -37.81
N VAL A 168 14.43 8.24 -37.54
CA VAL A 168 14.26 7.59 -36.26
C VAL A 168 14.24 6.08 -36.48
N THR A 169 15.05 5.37 -35.73
CA THR A 169 15.09 3.91 -35.66
C THR A 169 14.79 3.44 -34.25
N ILE A 170 13.92 2.46 -34.11
CA ILE A 170 13.49 1.91 -32.80
C ILE A 170 13.85 0.43 -32.79
N ASP A 171 14.69 0.04 -31.84
CA ASP A 171 15.02 -1.34 -31.56
C ASP A 171 14.22 -1.85 -30.38
N VAL A 172 13.32 -2.80 -30.63
CA VAL A 172 12.50 -3.44 -29.58
C VAL A 172 13.24 -4.67 -29.07
N MET A 173 13.31 -4.77 -27.72
CA MET A 173 14.07 -5.80 -27.03
C MET A 173 13.17 -6.66 -26.15
N ASP A 174 13.56 -7.92 -25.96
CA ASP A 174 12.98 -8.82 -24.97
C ASP A 174 13.52 -8.53 -23.55
N GLU A 175 13.03 -9.30 -22.56
CA GLU A 175 13.46 -9.19 -21.17
C GLU A 175 14.96 -9.45 -20.96
N SER A 176 15.63 -10.16 -21.90
CA SER A 176 17.06 -10.45 -21.87
C SER A 176 17.90 -9.33 -22.49
N GLY A 177 17.27 -8.32 -23.09
CA GLY A 177 17.92 -7.23 -23.82
C GLY A 177 18.31 -7.59 -25.28
N LEU A 178 17.79 -8.71 -25.80
CA LEU A 178 18.01 -9.07 -27.20
C LEU A 178 17.02 -8.30 -28.08
N VAL A 179 17.56 -7.64 -29.13
CA VAL A 179 16.73 -6.96 -30.12
C VAL A 179 15.94 -8.00 -30.92
N ILE A 180 14.61 -7.92 -30.81
CA ILE A 180 13.68 -8.82 -31.49
C ILE A 180 13.07 -8.19 -32.74
N ASN A 181 13.08 -6.87 -32.81
CA ASN A 181 12.63 -6.14 -34.01
C ASN A 181 13.28 -4.76 -34.08
N THR A 182 13.55 -4.29 -35.29
CA THR A 182 14.03 -2.93 -35.58
C THR A 182 13.02 -2.25 -36.50
N ILE A 183 12.52 -1.10 -36.08
CA ILE A 183 11.50 -0.32 -36.79
C ILE A 183 12.14 0.97 -37.31
N ALA A 184 12.13 1.16 -38.61
CA ALA A 184 12.46 2.45 -39.22
C ALA A 184 11.21 3.33 -39.19
N ALA A 185 11.16 4.26 -38.24
CA ALA A 185 9.97 5.06 -37.99
C ALA A 185 9.84 6.29 -38.92
N GLY A 186 10.91 6.65 -39.62
CA GLY A 186 10.96 7.84 -40.48
C GLY A 186 11.27 9.11 -39.68
N PRO A 187 10.82 10.29 -40.12
CA PRO A 187 11.09 11.54 -39.43
C PRO A 187 10.37 11.62 -38.08
N GLY A 188 11.07 12.10 -37.05
CA GLY A 188 10.51 12.45 -35.74
C GLY A 188 10.30 13.95 -35.59
N VAL A 189 9.39 14.35 -34.70
CA VAL A 189 9.15 15.74 -34.34
C VAL A 189 9.74 16.04 -32.96
N ASP A 190 10.07 17.27 -32.72
CA ASP A 190 10.38 17.75 -31.38
C ASP A 190 9.22 17.47 -30.42
N GLY A 191 9.52 16.99 -29.21
CA GLY A 191 8.55 16.54 -28.23
C GLY A 191 8.15 15.06 -28.36
N VAL A 192 6.94 14.72 -27.97
CA VAL A 192 6.44 13.34 -27.89
C VAL A 192 6.05 12.79 -29.27
N ASN A 193 6.61 11.65 -29.61
CA ASN A 193 6.39 10.90 -30.84
C ASN A 193 5.68 9.57 -30.58
N ASN A 194 4.83 9.16 -31.53
CA ASN A 194 4.08 7.91 -31.48
C ASN A 194 4.29 7.08 -32.73
N VAL A 195 4.76 5.86 -32.59
CA VAL A 195 4.97 4.91 -33.68
C VAL A 195 4.19 3.62 -33.43
N VAL A 196 3.40 3.20 -34.44
CA VAL A 196 2.64 1.96 -34.33
C VAL A 196 3.51 0.79 -34.79
N TRP A 197 3.76 -0.13 -33.89
CA TRP A 197 4.45 -1.37 -34.20
C TRP A 197 3.47 -2.41 -34.76
N SER A 198 3.52 -2.66 -36.05
CA SER A 198 2.57 -3.52 -36.78
C SER A 198 3.17 -4.80 -37.36
N GLY A 199 4.49 -5.01 -37.26
CA GLY A 199 5.19 -6.14 -37.85
C GLY A 199 5.91 -7.00 -36.82
N GLY A 200 5.87 -8.34 -36.99
CA GLY A 200 6.63 -9.26 -36.15
C GLY A 200 6.23 -9.23 -34.66
N ILE A 201 4.93 -9.06 -34.38
CA ILE A 201 4.39 -8.93 -33.03
C ILE A 201 4.65 -10.23 -32.24
N PRO A 202 5.40 -10.17 -31.13
CA PRO A 202 5.67 -11.32 -30.27
C PRO A 202 4.44 -11.69 -29.40
N ALA A 203 4.64 -12.59 -28.46
CA ALA A 203 3.62 -12.95 -27.47
C ALA A 203 3.21 -11.72 -26.62
N ASP A 204 2.04 -11.79 -25.99
CA ASP A 204 1.59 -10.75 -25.06
C ASP A 204 2.61 -10.55 -23.94
N GLY A 205 2.91 -9.31 -23.62
CA GLY A 205 3.90 -8.95 -22.61
C GLY A 205 4.34 -7.49 -22.67
N LEU A 206 5.25 -7.13 -21.78
CA LEU A 206 5.87 -5.82 -21.72
C LEU A 206 7.28 -5.89 -22.35
N TYR A 207 7.52 -5.05 -23.32
CA TYR A 207 8.79 -4.98 -24.07
C TYR A 207 9.45 -3.62 -23.87
N LYS A 208 10.78 -3.63 -23.79
CA LYS A 208 11.57 -2.39 -23.81
C LYS A 208 11.95 -2.05 -25.24
N PHE A 209 12.16 -0.78 -25.52
CA PHE A 209 12.72 -0.35 -26.79
C PHE A 209 13.74 0.77 -26.58
N THR A 210 14.67 0.88 -27.51
CA THR A 210 15.62 2.00 -27.60
C THR A 210 15.35 2.79 -28.87
N VAL A 211 15.51 4.09 -28.77
CA VAL A 211 15.33 5.03 -29.87
C VAL A 211 16.69 5.53 -30.28
N THR A 212 16.96 5.51 -31.59
CA THR A 212 18.11 6.17 -32.18
C THR A 212 17.58 7.17 -33.21
N ALA A 213 17.73 8.45 -32.92
CA ALA A 213 17.24 9.54 -33.75
C ALA A 213 18.41 10.40 -34.25
N SER A 214 18.36 10.83 -35.48
CA SER A 214 19.36 11.74 -36.02
C SER A 214 18.76 12.75 -36.99
N ASP A 215 19.31 13.98 -36.98
CA ASP A 215 19.01 14.99 -37.97
C ASP A 215 20.28 15.36 -38.76
N ALA A 216 20.23 15.15 -40.08
CA ALA A 216 21.36 15.39 -40.96
C ALA A 216 22.70 14.74 -40.54
N GLY A 217 22.65 13.62 -39.81
CA GLY A 217 23.79 12.89 -39.27
C GLY A 217 24.29 13.36 -37.90
N VAL A 218 23.53 14.23 -37.23
CA VAL A 218 23.73 14.61 -35.81
C VAL A 218 22.73 13.84 -34.97
N ASP A 219 23.16 13.23 -33.87
CA ASP A 219 22.29 12.50 -32.96
C ASP A 219 21.33 13.47 -32.26
N VAL A 220 20.05 13.06 -32.17
CA VAL A 220 18.99 13.77 -31.42
C VAL A 220 18.73 12.99 -30.16
N VAL A 221 18.80 13.68 -29.03
CA VAL A 221 18.59 13.08 -27.70
C VAL A 221 17.12 12.67 -27.50
N ASP A 222 16.91 11.42 -27.16
CA ASP A 222 15.61 10.91 -26.71
C ASP A 222 15.44 11.02 -25.20
N TYR A 223 14.19 11.06 -24.73
CA TYR A 223 13.89 11.09 -23.31
C TYR A 223 12.71 10.20 -22.95
N ALA A 224 12.66 9.80 -21.67
CA ALA A 224 11.68 8.88 -21.14
C ALA A 224 10.28 9.51 -21.05
N THR A 225 9.28 8.83 -21.58
CA THR A 225 7.86 9.22 -21.48
C THR A 225 7.15 8.49 -20.34
N TYR A 226 6.01 9.03 -19.90
CA TYR A 226 5.22 8.46 -18.82
C TYR A 226 4.31 7.32 -19.30
N ASN A 227 4.48 6.12 -18.72
CA ASN A 227 3.74 4.89 -19.06
C ASN A 227 2.67 4.51 -18.04
N GLY A 228 2.57 5.26 -16.95
CA GLY A 228 1.59 5.03 -15.89
C GLY A 228 0.18 5.48 -16.24
N ASP A 229 -0.65 5.65 -15.24
CA ASP A 229 -1.98 6.25 -15.34
C ASP A 229 -2.19 7.31 -14.24
N ALA A 230 -3.25 8.11 -14.36
CA ALA A 230 -3.63 9.13 -13.37
C ALA A 230 -4.26 8.50 -12.11
N GLY A 231 -3.71 7.42 -11.62
CA GLY A 231 -4.22 6.65 -10.50
C GLY A 231 -3.97 7.32 -9.15
N THR A 232 -5.00 7.36 -8.30
CA THR A 232 -4.87 7.81 -6.91
C THR A 232 -5.17 6.67 -5.96
N VAL A 233 -4.31 6.45 -4.98
CA VAL A 233 -4.54 5.46 -3.94
C VAL A 233 -5.38 6.09 -2.84
N ARG A 234 -6.59 5.54 -2.62
CA ARG A 234 -7.44 5.91 -1.49
C ARG A 234 -7.21 4.93 -0.35
N VAL A 235 -6.90 5.46 0.81
CA VAL A 235 -6.65 4.69 2.03
C VAL A 235 -7.73 5.01 3.04
N VAL A 236 -8.49 3.98 3.43
CA VAL A 236 -9.51 4.10 4.48
C VAL A 236 -8.80 4.06 5.83
N VAL A 237 -8.84 5.16 6.56
CA VAL A 237 -8.16 5.34 7.86
C VAL A 237 -9.14 5.53 9.01
N GLY A 238 -10.44 5.49 8.74
CA GLY A 238 -11.50 5.64 9.72
C GLY A 238 -12.88 5.32 9.13
N GLU A 239 -13.92 5.30 9.96
CA GLU A 239 -15.28 4.89 9.57
C GLU A 239 -15.83 5.75 8.39
N ASN A 240 -15.52 7.06 8.37
CA ASN A 240 -15.90 7.98 7.31
C ASN A 240 -14.71 8.82 6.85
N THR A 241 -13.49 8.34 7.05
CA THR A 241 -12.28 9.09 6.74
C THR A 241 -11.43 8.31 5.75
N GLU A 242 -11.31 8.87 4.56
CA GLU A 242 -10.42 8.39 3.51
C GLU A 242 -9.32 9.42 3.26
N LEU A 243 -8.10 8.95 3.11
CA LEU A 243 -6.97 9.76 2.67
C LEU A 243 -6.62 9.40 1.24
N THR A 244 -6.53 10.41 0.36
CA THR A 244 -6.07 10.22 -1.01
C THR A 244 -4.58 10.50 -1.10
N ILE A 245 -3.82 9.49 -1.50
CA ILE A 245 -2.39 9.59 -1.80
C ILE A 245 -2.25 9.62 -3.32
N LYS A 246 -1.72 10.72 -3.86
CA LYS A 246 -1.33 10.77 -5.26
C LYS A 246 -0.10 9.90 -5.45
N ALA A 247 -0.15 9.04 -6.45
CA ALA A 247 0.91 8.11 -6.81
C ALA A 247 1.26 8.24 -8.30
N ASP A 248 0.85 9.35 -8.91
CA ASP A 248 1.03 9.62 -10.33
C ASP A 248 2.34 10.41 -10.54
N GLY A 249 3.31 9.76 -11.16
CA GLY A 249 4.59 10.38 -11.52
C GLY A 249 4.43 11.49 -12.55
N ARG A 250 3.34 11.49 -13.33
CA ARG A 250 3.05 12.55 -14.26
C ARG A 250 2.92 13.90 -13.57
N ASP A 251 2.16 13.96 -12.47
CA ASP A 251 1.96 15.18 -11.71
C ASP A 251 3.27 15.76 -11.10
N ILE A 252 4.32 14.93 -11.04
CA ILE A 252 5.61 15.28 -10.42
C ILE A 252 6.63 15.65 -11.49
N PHE A 253 6.84 14.77 -12.47
CA PHE A 253 7.95 14.86 -13.41
C PHE A 253 7.56 15.44 -14.77
N THR A 254 6.32 15.22 -15.21
CA THR A 254 5.79 15.63 -16.51
C THR A 254 4.41 16.27 -16.42
N PRO A 255 4.23 17.28 -15.54
CA PRO A 255 2.90 17.84 -15.27
C PRO A 255 2.33 18.60 -16.47
N ALA A 256 1.07 18.36 -16.80
CA ALA A 256 0.41 18.99 -17.93
C ALA A 256 0.37 20.53 -17.79
N GLY A 257 0.94 21.23 -18.78
CA GLY A 257 0.99 22.69 -18.82
C GLY A 257 2.06 23.34 -17.95
N LEU A 258 2.95 22.53 -17.36
CA LEU A 258 4.16 22.96 -16.65
C LEU A 258 5.38 22.41 -17.37
N VAL A 259 6.51 22.31 -16.67
CA VAL A 259 7.79 21.92 -17.27
C VAL A 259 7.98 20.41 -17.13
N ASP A 260 8.28 19.72 -18.24
CA ASP A 260 8.67 18.31 -18.23
C ASP A 260 10.12 18.19 -17.79
N THR A 261 10.37 17.43 -16.73
CA THR A 261 11.71 17.26 -16.16
C THR A 261 12.67 16.59 -17.13
N PHE A 262 12.21 15.54 -17.83
CA PHE A 262 13.06 14.77 -18.74
C PHE A 262 13.34 15.53 -20.03
N GLU A 263 12.34 16.23 -20.57
CA GLU A 263 12.48 17.09 -21.75
C GLU A 263 13.51 18.19 -21.50
N VAL A 264 13.41 18.92 -20.38
CA VAL A 264 14.36 20.01 -20.05
C VAL A 264 15.79 19.48 -19.86
N MET A 265 15.97 18.27 -19.30
CA MET A 265 17.29 17.68 -19.17
C MET A 265 17.85 17.26 -20.52
N ALA A 266 17.03 16.70 -21.42
CA ALA A 266 17.41 16.33 -22.78
C ALA A 266 17.76 17.58 -23.63
N ASP A 267 16.96 18.64 -23.52
CA ASP A 267 17.24 19.93 -24.15
C ASP A 267 18.57 20.54 -23.67
N LEU A 268 18.84 20.44 -22.36
CA LEU A 268 20.11 20.90 -21.81
C LEU A 268 21.31 20.12 -22.35
N ILE A 269 21.18 18.78 -22.45
CA ILE A 269 22.22 17.93 -23.08
C ILE A 269 22.46 18.39 -24.50
N THR A 270 21.40 18.54 -25.29
CA THR A 270 21.45 19.01 -26.68
C THR A 270 22.11 20.39 -26.82
N ALA A 271 21.73 21.34 -25.94
CA ALA A 271 22.32 22.67 -25.93
C ALA A 271 23.80 22.69 -25.55
N LEU A 272 24.22 21.81 -24.63
CA LEU A 272 25.61 21.64 -24.21
C LEU A 272 26.47 21.03 -25.35
N GLU A 273 25.97 20.01 -26.06
CA GLU A 273 26.62 19.35 -27.18
C GLU A 273 26.77 20.29 -28.37
N ASN A 274 25.76 21.10 -28.66
CA ASN A 274 25.76 22.08 -29.73
C ASN A 274 26.50 23.40 -29.41
N ASP A 275 27.08 23.51 -28.19
CA ASP A 275 27.77 24.71 -27.72
C ASP A 275 26.88 25.98 -27.72
N ASP A 276 25.53 25.79 -27.57
CA ASP A 276 24.54 26.84 -27.60
C ASP A 276 24.35 27.50 -26.23
N THR A 277 25.12 28.58 -25.99
CA THR A 277 25.06 29.37 -24.75
C THR A 277 23.70 30.02 -24.53
N ALA A 278 22.98 30.39 -25.63
CA ALA A 278 21.69 31.07 -25.46
C ALA A 278 20.62 30.06 -24.97
N ALA A 279 20.60 28.86 -25.54
CA ALA A 279 19.73 27.77 -25.10
C ALA A 279 20.04 27.35 -23.66
N ILE A 280 21.32 27.15 -23.30
CA ILE A 280 21.71 26.82 -21.90
C ILE A 280 21.19 27.86 -20.90
N ASN A 281 21.34 29.15 -21.20
CA ASN A 281 20.86 30.20 -20.32
C ASN A 281 19.31 30.28 -20.29
N ALA A 282 18.60 29.91 -21.35
CA ALA A 282 17.15 29.87 -21.41
C ALA A 282 16.56 28.67 -20.62
N LEU A 283 17.31 27.57 -20.50
CA LEU A 283 16.89 26.38 -19.75
C LEU A 283 17.09 26.49 -18.24
N THR A 284 18.02 27.34 -17.78
CA THR A 284 18.25 27.55 -16.34
C THR A 284 16.98 27.92 -15.55
N PRO A 285 16.14 28.88 -15.98
CA PRO A 285 14.85 29.16 -15.33
C PRO A 285 13.86 27.99 -15.35
N GLN A 286 13.93 27.12 -16.38
CA GLN A 286 13.06 25.96 -16.47
C GLN A 286 13.47 24.90 -15.43
N LEU A 287 14.77 24.70 -15.19
CA LEU A 287 15.27 23.88 -14.09
C LEU A 287 14.87 24.41 -12.71
N ASP A 288 14.83 25.73 -12.53
CA ASP A 288 14.28 26.33 -11.31
C ASP A 288 12.79 26.02 -11.12
N LEU A 289 12.01 25.98 -12.21
CA LEU A 289 10.60 25.55 -12.17
C LEU A 289 10.45 24.08 -11.83
N VAL A 290 11.28 23.19 -12.41
CA VAL A 290 11.29 21.74 -12.07
C VAL A 290 11.57 21.55 -10.58
N HIS A 291 12.61 22.19 -10.06
CA HIS A 291 12.92 22.15 -8.61
C HIS A 291 11.72 22.64 -7.76
N THR A 292 11.06 23.72 -8.17
CA THR A 292 9.88 24.24 -7.48
C THR A 292 8.72 23.25 -7.52
N GLN A 293 8.45 22.62 -8.67
CA GLN A 293 7.39 21.59 -8.84
C GLN A 293 7.60 20.40 -7.88
N ILE A 294 8.82 19.88 -7.81
CA ILE A 294 9.16 18.77 -6.91
C ILE A 294 8.98 19.19 -5.45
N SER A 295 9.49 20.36 -5.09
CA SER A 295 9.38 20.90 -3.73
C SER A 295 7.92 21.15 -3.32
N GLU A 296 7.06 21.65 -4.22
CA GLU A 296 5.62 21.83 -3.98
C GLU A 296 4.91 20.49 -3.75
N PHE A 297 5.24 19.47 -4.54
CA PHE A 297 4.68 18.13 -4.34
C PHE A 297 5.09 17.54 -2.98
N ARG A 298 6.35 17.67 -2.58
CA ARG A 298 6.87 17.29 -1.27
C ARG A 298 6.14 18.04 -0.16
N ALA A 299 6.01 19.35 -0.28
CA ALA A 299 5.28 20.18 0.69
C ALA A 299 3.80 19.76 0.83
N ALA A 300 3.15 19.34 -0.26
CA ALA A 300 1.78 18.83 -0.23
C ALA A 300 1.64 17.45 0.44
N SER A 301 2.72 16.70 0.58
CA SER A 301 2.75 15.39 1.26
C SER A 301 2.84 15.50 2.77
N ALA A 302 3.53 16.50 3.31
CA ALA A 302 3.74 16.71 4.74
C ALA A 302 2.43 16.79 5.58
N PRO A 303 1.38 17.55 5.19
CA PRO A 303 0.12 17.55 5.93
C PRO A 303 -0.57 16.18 5.98
N LYS A 304 -0.39 15.35 4.93
CA LYS A 304 -0.96 14.01 4.87
C LYS A 304 -0.26 13.06 5.84
N MET A 305 1.06 13.15 5.93
CA MET A 305 1.85 12.39 6.91
C MET A 305 1.42 12.77 8.34
N TYR A 306 1.30 14.06 8.63
CA TYR A 306 0.81 14.53 9.93
C TYR A 306 -0.62 14.05 10.23
N GLN A 307 -1.50 14.03 9.23
CA GLN A 307 -2.87 13.50 9.38
C GLN A 307 -2.86 12.00 9.69
N LEU A 308 -2.00 11.20 9.00
CA LEU A 308 -1.84 9.77 9.26
C LEU A 308 -1.34 9.54 10.68
N GLU A 309 -0.29 10.24 11.12
CA GLU A 309 0.27 10.14 12.46
C GLU A 309 -0.78 10.45 13.55
N ASN A 310 -1.54 11.53 13.40
CA ASN A 310 -2.60 11.86 14.36
C ASN A 310 -3.71 10.80 14.39
N THR A 311 -4.06 10.25 13.23
CA THR A 311 -5.10 9.21 13.12
C THR A 311 -4.60 7.89 13.72
N GLU A 312 -3.35 7.53 13.48
CA GLU A 312 -2.68 6.39 14.09
C GLU A 312 -2.68 6.50 15.62
N ASN A 313 -2.22 7.63 16.15
CA ASN A 313 -2.21 7.91 17.58
C ASN A 313 -3.62 7.82 18.21
N PHE A 314 -4.64 8.30 17.49
CA PHE A 314 -6.03 8.17 17.93
C PHE A 314 -6.43 6.69 18.05
N TRP A 315 -6.23 5.88 17.01
CA TRP A 315 -6.61 4.46 17.01
C TRP A 315 -5.75 3.64 17.96
N PHE A 316 -4.46 3.94 18.08
CA PHE A 316 -3.55 3.31 19.02
C PHE A 316 -4.01 3.49 20.48
N ASN A 317 -4.53 4.68 20.81
CA ASN A 317 -5.07 4.95 22.15
C ASN A 317 -6.53 4.44 22.33
N TYR A 318 -7.31 4.32 21.26
CA TYR A 318 -8.70 3.87 21.33
C TYR A 318 -8.82 2.35 21.42
N LYS A 319 -7.96 1.59 20.75
CA LYS A 319 -7.97 0.11 20.75
C LYS A 319 -7.90 -0.49 22.16
N PRO A 320 -6.98 -0.10 23.06
CA PRO A 320 -6.94 -0.62 24.42
C PRO A 320 -8.23 -0.37 25.22
N LYS A 321 -8.94 0.72 24.90
CA LYS A 321 -10.24 1.00 25.54
C LYS A 321 -11.31 0.00 25.11
N LEU A 322 -11.33 -0.38 23.84
CA LEU A 322 -12.22 -1.43 23.33
C LEU A 322 -11.86 -2.79 23.92
N GLU A 323 -10.57 -3.11 24.02
CA GLU A 323 -10.06 -4.35 24.63
C GLU A 323 -10.42 -4.43 26.11
N GLN A 324 -10.34 -3.31 26.83
CA GLN A 324 -10.81 -3.24 28.23
C GLN A 324 -12.31 -3.53 28.34
N LEU A 325 -13.15 -2.89 27.52
CA LEU A 325 -14.60 -3.11 27.51
C LEU A 325 -14.97 -4.55 27.13
N LEU A 326 -14.22 -5.13 26.19
CA LEU A 326 -14.34 -6.53 25.82
C LEU A 326 -14.02 -7.42 27.03
N SER A 327 -12.87 -7.19 27.69
CA SER A 327 -12.41 -7.93 28.86
C SER A 327 -13.41 -7.86 30.01
N GLU A 328 -13.92 -6.67 30.34
CA GLU A 328 -14.93 -6.47 31.37
C GLU A 328 -16.24 -7.22 31.08
N THR A 329 -16.58 -7.40 29.81
CA THR A 329 -17.80 -8.10 29.38
C THR A 329 -17.62 -9.60 29.28
N GLU A 330 -16.47 -10.05 28.77
CA GLU A 330 -16.22 -11.44 28.39
C GLU A 330 -15.53 -12.24 29.50
N ASN A 331 -14.59 -11.64 30.25
CA ASN A 331 -13.73 -12.38 31.18
C ASN A 331 -14.44 -12.69 32.50
N ALA A 332 -14.15 -13.86 33.05
CA ALA A 332 -14.62 -14.30 34.36
C ALA A 332 -13.66 -13.82 35.47
N ASP A 333 -14.21 -13.40 36.59
CA ASP A 333 -13.43 -13.29 37.82
C ASP A 333 -13.14 -14.71 38.35
N LEU A 334 -11.86 -15.12 38.21
CA LEU A 334 -11.43 -16.46 38.59
C LEU A 334 -11.58 -16.72 40.11
N ASN A 335 -11.48 -15.68 40.94
CA ASN A 335 -11.68 -15.82 42.39
C ASN A 335 -13.15 -16.10 42.72
N GLU A 336 -14.06 -15.35 42.08
CA GLU A 336 -15.51 -15.57 42.23
C GLU A 336 -15.89 -16.95 41.70
N ALA A 337 -15.39 -17.33 40.51
CA ALA A 337 -15.65 -18.64 39.90
C ALA A 337 -15.11 -19.81 40.76
N ALA A 338 -13.93 -19.67 41.36
CA ALA A 338 -13.36 -20.69 42.23
C ALA A 338 -14.17 -20.84 43.53
N MET A 339 -14.64 -19.74 44.13
CA MET A 339 -15.52 -19.77 45.28
C MET A 339 -16.87 -20.43 44.96
N ALA A 340 -17.45 -20.07 43.80
CA ALA A 340 -18.70 -20.65 43.32
C ALA A 340 -18.54 -22.17 43.06
N LEU A 341 -17.42 -22.61 42.49
CA LEU A 341 -17.12 -24.02 42.27
C LEU A 341 -17.13 -24.80 43.59
N ASN A 342 -16.39 -24.30 44.59
CA ASN A 342 -16.33 -24.95 45.91
C ASN A 342 -17.70 -25.04 46.60
N GLN A 343 -18.49 -23.99 46.50
CA GLN A 343 -19.86 -23.98 47.08
C GLN A 343 -20.79 -24.97 46.38
N LEU A 344 -20.74 -25.01 45.04
CA LEU A 344 -21.54 -25.93 44.22
C LEU A 344 -21.14 -27.38 44.45
N ASP A 345 -19.84 -27.67 44.57
CA ASP A 345 -19.35 -29.01 44.88
C ASP A 345 -19.82 -29.52 46.23
N LEU A 346 -19.70 -28.70 47.28
CA LEU A 346 -20.25 -28.97 48.61
C LEU A 346 -21.76 -29.21 48.59
N ALA A 347 -22.50 -28.39 47.87
CA ALA A 347 -23.93 -28.51 47.70
C ALA A 347 -24.32 -29.81 46.97
N TYR A 348 -23.57 -30.16 45.90
CA TYR A 348 -23.77 -31.38 45.14
C TYR A 348 -23.53 -32.64 46.00
N GLN A 349 -22.40 -32.69 46.72
CA GLN A 349 -22.07 -33.79 47.63
C GLN A 349 -23.11 -33.94 48.75
N SER A 350 -23.58 -32.82 49.34
CA SER A 350 -24.63 -32.83 50.35
C SER A 350 -25.96 -33.35 49.81
N THR A 351 -26.31 -32.94 48.57
CA THR A 351 -27.56 -33.42 47.91
C THR A 351 -27.45 -34.90 47.57
N LEU A 352 -26.29 -35.41 47.13
CA LEU A 352 -26.04 -36.83 46.90
C LEU A 352 -26.20 -37.63 48.19
N ALA A 353 -25.59 -37.16 49.31
CA ALA A 353 -25.70 -37.83 50.61
C ALA A 353 -27.17 -37.86 51.13
N THR A 354 -27.91 -36.81 50.89
CA THR A 354 -29.34 -36.74 51.23
C THR A 354 -30.19 -37.65 50.35
N ALA A 355 -29.90 -37.71 49.06
CA ALA A 355 -30.56 -38.59 48.10
C ALA A 355 -30.39 -40.07 48.48
N ALA A 356 -29.17 -40.47 48.86
CA ALA A 356 -28.89 -41.81 49.29
C ALA A 356 -29.71 -42.26 50.53
N ARG A 357 -29.88 -41.31 51.50
CA ARG A 357 -30.70 -41.59 52.70
C ARG A 357 -32.19 -41.67 52.42
N ILE A 358 -32.70 -41.01 51.41
CA ILE A 358 -34.14 -40.98 51.06
C ILE A 358 -34.52 -42.18 50.17
N ILE A 359 -33.60 -42.62 49.29
CA ILE A 359 -33.87 -43.71 48.34
C ILE A 359 -33.72 -45.08 48.99
N GLN A 360 -32.79 -45.25 49.96
CA GLN A 360 -32.59 -46.53 50.67
C GLN A 360 -33.82 -47.09 51.43
N PRO A 361 -34.63 -46.31 52.15
CA PRO A 361 -35.81 -46.84 52.82
C PRO A 361 -36.94 -47.29 51.90
N SER A 362 -37.00 -46.73 50.66
CA SER A 362 -38.06 -47.05 49.69
C SER A 362 -37.88 -48.43 49.03
N LEU A 363 -36.66 -48.89 48.86
CA LEU A 363 -36.34 -50.23 48.35
C LEU A 363 -36.70 -51.31 49.38
N LEU A 364 -36.45 -51.05 50.64
CA LEU A 364 -36.79 -51.99 51.76
C LEU A 364 -38.29 -52.14 51.94
N ASN A 365 -39.09 -51.09 51.67
CA ASN A 365 -40.57 -51.16 51.77
C ASN A 365 -41.24 -51.75 50.51
N PHE A 366 -40.51 -51.91 49.39
CA PHE A 366 -41.01 -52.56 48.17
C PHE A 366 -40.74 -54.08 48.16
N LEU A 367 -39.81 -54.54 48.98
CA LEU A 367 -39.42 -55.97 49.12
C LEU A 367 -40.09 -56.68 50.30
N LYS A 368 -40.97 -55.98 51.06
CA LYS A 368 -41.90 -56.56 52.01
C LYS A 368 -43.31 -56.48 51.44
#